data_ebb0e2b7e240681507e66cc6210bedbe
#
_entry.id   ebb0e2b7e240681507e66cc6210bedbe
#
_cell.length_a   1.000
_cell.length_b   1.000
_cell.length_c   1.000
_cell.angle_alpha   90.00
_cell.angle_beta   90.00
_cell.angle_gamma   90.00
#
_symmetry.space_group_name_H-M   'P 1'
#
loop_
_entity.id
_entity.type
_entity.pdbx_description
1 polymer ?
#
loop_
_entity_poly.entity_id
_entity_poly.type
_entity_poly.pdbx_seq_one_letter_code
_entity_poly.pdbx_strand_id
1 'polypeptide(L)' 'MNATVIELPTVESLSDEIRGVVYERQTMRAVGAGREELERNRSELVRLQQELVRALIRRHLPAASAA' A
#
# COMPACT_ATOMS: atom_id res chain seq x y z
N MET A 1 -21.96 -8.83 18.23
CA MET A 1 -21.51 -8.72 18.18
C MET A 1 -20.69 -8.41 17.66
N ASN A 2 -20.42 -8.18 17.13
CA ASN A 2 -19.60 -7.98 16.49
C ASN A 2 -19.33 -6.78 16.08
N ALA A 3 -18.76 -6.02 16.73
CA ALA A 3 -18.31 -4.76 16.31
C ALA A 3 -17.31 -4.95 15.22
N THR A 4 -17.62 -4.42 14.10
CA THR A 4 -16.66 -4.42 13.02
C THR A 4 -15.64 -3.36 13.36
N VAL A 5 -14.44 -3.80 13.65
CA VAL A 5 -13.35 -2.86 13.85
C VAL A 5 -12.76 -2.56 12.49
N ILE A 6 -12.94 -1.33 12.06
CA ILE A 6 -12.32 -0.89 10.83
C ILE A 6 -10.98 -0.29 11.20
N GLU A 7 -9.93 -0.98 10.85
CA GLU A 7 -8.59 -0.49 11.11
C GLU A 7 -8.07 0.22 9.87
N LEU A 8 -7.61 1.43 10.07
CA LEU A 8 -6.94 2.13 9.00
C LEU A 8 -5.56 1.51 8.80
N PRO A 9 -5.11 1.41 7.55
CA PRO A 9 -3.78 0.87 7.31
C PRO A 9 -2.72 1.75 7.96
N THR A 10 -1.73 1.10 8.53
CA THR A 10 -0.61 1.80 9.15
C THR A 10 0.54 1.91 8.17
N VAL A 11 1.50 2.77 8.50
CA VAL A 11 2.71 2.90 7.70
C VAL A 11 3.41 1.54 7.60
N GLU A 12 3.47 0.82 8.72
CA GLU A 12 4.13 -0.48 8.76
C GLU A 12 3.42 -1.52 7.90
N SER A 13 2.09 -1.58 8.01
CA SER A 13 1.34 -2.57 7.23
C SER A 13 1.38 -2.25 5.74
N LEU A 14 1.33 -0.97 5.38
CA LEU A 14 1.42 -0.57 3.98
C LEU A 14 2.80 -0.83 3.41
N SER A 15 3.84 -0.61 4.22
CA SER A 15 5.20 -0.91 3.79
C SER A 15 5.38 -2.40 3.52
N ASP A 16 4.79 -3.23 4.37
CA ASP A 16 4.84 -4.68 4.17
C ASP A 16 4.11 -5.09 2.91
N GLU A 17 2.94 -4.51 2.67
CA GLU A 17 2.18 -4.81 1.46
C GLU A 17 2.93 -4.39 0.21
N ILE A 18 3.55 -3.21 0.24
CA ILE A 18 4.34 -2.72 -0.89
C ILE A 18 5.49 -3.68 -1.17
N ARG A 19 6.15 -4.12 -0.12
CA ARG A 19 7.26 -5.07 -0.26
C ARG A 19 6.79 -6.35 -0.94
N GLY A 20 5.61 -6.84 -0.55
CA GLY A 20 5.04 -8.03 -1.16
C GLY A 20 4.71 -7.83 -2.63
N VAL A 21 4.16 -6.67 -2.98
CA VAL A 21 3.82 -6.38 -4.38
C VAL A 21 5.08 -6.25 -5.23
N VAL A 22 6.13 -5.66 -4.67
CA VAL A 22 7.41 -5.56 -5.38
C VAL A 22 8.01 -6.94 -5.59
N TYR A 23 7.96 -7.79 -4.58
CA TYR A 23 8.46 -9.16 -4.72
C TYR A 23 7.66 -9.92 -5.78
N GLU A 24 6.35 -9.76 -5.77
CA GLU A 24 5.47 -10.39 -6.75
C GLU A 24 5.82 -9.94 -8.16
N ARG A 25 6.11 -8.64 -8.32
CA ARG A 25 6.50 -8.11 -9.62
C ARG A 25 7.79 -8.72 -10.13
N GLN A 26 8.75 -8.93 -9.24
CA GLN A 26 10.01 -9.57 -9.62
C GLN A 26 9.77 -11.02 -10.07
N THR A 27 8.90 -11.72 -9.36
CA THR A 27 8.53 -13.08 -9.73
C THR A 27 7.83 -13.11 -11.08
N MET A 28 6.91 -12.19 -11.30
CA MET A 28 6.20 -12.08 -12.57
C MET A 28 7.15 -11.89 -13.73
N ARG A 29 8.14 -11.03 -13.56
CA ARG A 29 9.12 -10.80 -14.61
C ARG A 29 9.98 -12.03 -14.86
N ALA A 30 10.32 -12.73 -13.79
CA ALA A 30 11.15 -13.92 -13.89
C ALA A 30 10.45 -15.04 -14.68
N VAL A 31 9.12 -15.14 -14.56
CA VAL A 31 8.36 -16.17 -15.26
C VAL A 31 7.75 -15.68 -16.57
N GLY A 32 8.06 -14.46 -16.97
CA GLY A 32 7.57 -13.92 -18.23
C GLY A 32 6.10 -13.58 -18.24
N ALA A 33 5.60 -13.03 -17.14
CA ALA A 33 4.19 -12.64 -17.04
C ALA A 33 3.83 -11.63 -18.11
N GLY A 34 2.56 -11.65 -18.52
CA GLY A 34 2.08 -10.79 -19.58
C GLY A 34 1.94 -9.35 -19.14
N ARG A 35 1.74 -8.50 -20.15
CA ARG A 35 1.63 -7.06 -19.92
C ARG A 35 0.48 -6.71 -18.99
N GLU A 36 -0.67 -7.36 -19.16
CA GLU A 36 -1.84 -7.06 -18.35
C GLU A 36 -1.58 -7.35 -16.87
N GLU A 37 -0.93 -8.46 -16.60
CA GLU A 37 -0.61 -8.82 -15.23
C GLU A 37 0.36 -7.84 -14.60
N LEU A 38 1.37 -7.44 -15.37
CA LEU A 38 2.33 -6.46 -14.90
C LEU A 38 1.68 -5.10 -14.67
N GLU A 39 0.72 -4.74 -15.50
CA GLU A 39 -0.01 -3.48 -15.33
C GLU A 39 -0.89 -3.50 -14.08
N ARG A 40 -1.54 -4.61 -13.81
CA ARG A 40 -2.34 -4.75 -12.60
C ARG A 40 -1.46 -4.63 -11.36
N ASN A 41 -0.30 -5.27 -11.40
CA ASN A 41 0.67 -5.19 -10.31
C ASN A 41 1.14 -3.75 -10.12
N ARG A 42 1.40 -3.05 -11.21
CA ARG A 42 1.83 -1.65 -11.16
C ARG A 42 0.75 -0.76 -10.55
N SER A 43 -0.49 -0.96 -10.97
CA SER A 43 -1.61 -0.18 -10.44
C SER A 43 -1.76 -0.39 -8.94
N GLU A 44 -1.61 -1.63 -8.50
CA GLU A 44 -1.69 -1.94 -7.08
C GLU A 44 -0.56 -1.25 -6.31
N LEU A 45 0.64 -1.27 -6.88
CA LEU A 45 1.77 -0.63 -6.25
C LEU A 45 1.54 0.88 -6.11
N VAL A 46 1.04 1.50 -7.16
CA VAL A 46 0.75 2.95 -7.13
C VAL A 46 -0.30 3.25 -6.07
N ARG A 47 -1.36 2.45 -6.01
CA ARG A 47 -2.40 2.64 -5.00
C ARG A 47 -1.85 2.55 -3.59
N LEU A 48 -1.01 1.54 -3.34
CA LEU A 48 -0.42 1.36 -2.02
C LEU A 48 0.53 2.50 -1.67
N GLN A 49 1.28 2.99 -2.64
CA GLN A 49 2.17 4.11 -2.41
C GLN A 49 1.38 5.38 -2.06
N GLN A 50 0.26 5.59 -2.71
CA GLN A 50 -0.60 6.73 -2.39
C GLN A 50 -1.18 6.62 -0.98
N GLU A 51 -1.59 5.41 -0.61
CA GLU A 51 -2.09 5.19 0.74
C GLU A 51 -1.00 5.37 1.78
N LEU A 52 0.22 4.97 1.45
CA LEU A 52 1.35 5.17 2.35
C LEU A 52 1.61 6.65 2.57
N VAL A 53 1.55 7.44 1.51
CA VAL A 53 1.72 8.88 1.65
C VAL A 53 0.67 9.46 2.59
N ARG A 54 -0.59 9.04 2.42
CA ARG A 54 -1.67 9.50 3.29
C ARG A 54 -1.45 9.08 4.74
N ALA A 55 -0.98 7.86 4.94
CA ALA A 55 -0.70 7.37 6.29
C ALA A 55 0.44 8.15 6.94
N LEU A 56 1.46 8.47 6.15
CA LEU A 56 2.57 9.28 6.65
C LEU A 56 2.11 10.68 7.03
N ILE A 57 1.24 11.25 6.21
CA ILE A 57 0.69 12.57 6.51
C ILE A 57 -0.09 12.53 7.82
N ARG A 58 -0.97 11.54 7.96
CA ARG A 58 -1.75 11.41 9.20
C ARG A 58 -0.86 11.25 10.43
N ARG A 59 0.22 10.49 10.27
CA ARG A 59 1.12 10.20 11.38
C ARG A 59 1.94 11.42 11.81
N HIS A 60 2.31 12.25 10.85
CA HIS A 60 3.23 13.36 11.12
C HIS A 60 2.57 14.70 11.23
N LEU A 61 1.29 14.81 10.87
CA LEU A 61 0.58 16.05 11.06
C LEU A 61 0.16 16.17 12.52
N PRO A 62 0.54 17.24 13.16
CA PRO A 62 0.13 17.40 14.58
C PRO A 62 -1.36 17.60 14.65
N ALA A 63 -1.98 16.94 15.62
CA ALA A 63 -3.41 17.13 15.85
C ALA A 63 -3.71 18.58 16.17
N ALA A 64 -2.76 19.25 16.79
CA ALA A 64 -2.93 20.63 17.19
C ALA A 64 -2.86 21.59 16.01
N SER A 65 -2.55 21.10 14.84
CA SER A 65 -2.48 21.95 13.66
C SER A 65 -3.78 22.66 13.40
N ALA A 66 -4.86 22.16 13.97
CA ALA A 66 -6.15 22.79 13.84
C ALA A 66 -6.28 24.05 14.66
N ALA A 67 -5.41 24.24 15.60
CA ALA A 67 -5.50 25.39 16.48
C ALA A 67 -5.17 26.68 15.75
#